data_d6d96872b874b62ffa0ef3fe09611388
#
_entry.id   d6d96872b874b62ffa0ef3fe09611388
#
_cell.length_a   1.000
_cell.length_b   1.000
_cell.length_c   1.000
_cell.angle_alpha   90.00
_cell.angle_beta   90.00
_cell.angle_gamma   90.00
#
_symmetry.space_group_name_H-M   'P 1'
#
loop_
_entity.id
_entity.type
_entity.pdbx_description
1 polymer ?
#
loop_
_entity_poly.entity_id
_entity_poly.type
_entity_poly.pdbx_seq_one_letter_code
_entity_poly.pdbx_strand_id
1 'polypeptide(L)'
;MRNLIGKNKMHRGLMPIGDGEQLGINFQTNGSYYSSLSTSYSTNWFGNKRPNSFSVSLFYSKQSDISSYYRNNALYNSLNYGYGYGYGMLNNSYYNYESLLDDDKNIRMFGASIGWGKRLRWPDDYFQFMASVGYTRYMLRDWSYFYIANGNCNNLNLGLTLSRTSTDNQLFPRRGSEFMVSLAVTPPWSLFDGKDYAHLALDPNSATYEGELQDMYRWIEYHKWKFKSRTYTALTNSQKCFVLMTRVEMGLLGSFNKDKKSPFETFYVGGDGMSGYSYGYAEETIGMRGYDNGSISTSSAYTESTGRRTSNNAYGYDRFTLELRYPFMLGNTTIYGLTFVEGGNAWADIKKFNPFNLKKSAGVGVRIFLPMVGLMGIDWAYGFDKVYTSGGWTKGGGQFHFILGQEF
;
A
#
# COMPACT_ATOMS: atom_id res chain seq x y z
N MET A 1 24.64 8.61 15.68
CA MET A 1 24.77 8.90 17.10
C MET A 1 26.11 9.51 17.51
N ARG A 2 27.19 9.24 16.80
CA ARG A 2 28.48 9.89 17.09
C ARG A 2 28.36 11.41 17.04
N ASN A 3 27.39 11.94 16.32
CA ASN A 3 27.19 13.36 16.12
C ASN A 3 26.04 13.97 16.94
N LEU A 4 25.13 13.17 17.47
CA LEU A 4 24.02 13.64 18.31
C LEU A 4 24.23 13.41 19.81
N ILE A 5 24.94 12.36 20.23
CA ILE A 5 25.02 11.93 21.64
C ILE A 5 26.47 11.56 22.03
N GLY A 6 27.44 12.41 21.82
CA GLY A 6 28.82 12.16 22.24
C GLY A 6 29.41 13.27 23.10
N LYS A 7 30.10 12.91 24.19
CA LYS A 7 30.71 13.85 25.15
C LYS A 7 31.60 14.97 24.53
N ASN A 8 32.12 14.73 23.32
CA ASN A 8 32.98 15.72 22.62
C ASN A 8 32.18 16.58 21.62
N LYS A 9 30.86 16.64 21.69
CA LYS A 9 30.02 17.22 20.62
C LYS A 9 29.02 18.29 21.09
N MET A 10 29.18 18.74 22.29
CA MET A 10 28.32 19.79 22.88
C MET A 10 28.25 21.07 22.04
N HIS A 11 29.18 21.26 21.09
CA HIS A 11 29.23 22.44 20.21
C HIS A 11 28.71 22.23 18.79
N ARG A 12 28.27 21.01 18.41
CA ARG A 12 27.89 20.72 17.01
C ARG A 12 26.37 20.77 16.75
N GLY A 13 25.54 20.97 17.75
CA GLY A 13 24.08 21.06 17.61
C GLY A 13 23.40 19.76 17.19
N LEU A 14 22.12 19.85 16.88
CA LEU A 14 21.25 18.74 16.45
C LEU A 14 21.34 18.44 14.94
N MET A 15 22.20 19.14 14.19
CA MET A 15 22.29 18.93 12.75
C MET A 15 23.16 17.73 12.39
N PRO A 16 22.73 16.88 11.42
CA PRO A 16 23.51 15.78 10.90
C PRO A 16 24.78 16.30 10.22
N ILE A 17 25.94 15.73 10.52
CA ILE A 17 27.22 16.19 9.97
C ILE A 17 28.05 15.00 9.51
N GLY A 18 28.18 14.80 8.21
CA GLY A 18 29.27 14.13 7.53
C GLY A 18 29.31 12.62 7.50
N ASP A 19 28.60 11.87 8.34
CA ASP A 19 28.69 10.41 8.42
C ASP A 19 27.52 9.70 7.67
N GLY A 20 26.93 10.36 6.65
CA GLY A 20 25.76 9.81 5.94
C GLY A 20 24.47 9.88 6.76
N GLU A 21 24.46 10.75 7.77
CA GLU A 21 23.26 11.07 8.52
C GLU A 21 22.31 11.92 7.67
N GLN A 22 21.04 11.61 7.70
CA GLN A 22 20.01 12.32 6.97
C GLN A 22 18.91 12.77 7.94
N LEU A 23 18.57 14.05 7.86
CA LEU A 23 17.41 14.62 8.52
C LEU A 23 16.43 15.08 7.43
N GLY A 24 15.25 14.51 7.42
CA GLY A 24 14.18 14.90 6.51
C GLY A 24 13.05 15.57 7.27
N ILE A 25 12.56 16.68 6.73
CA ILE A 25 11.30 17.30 7.15
C ILE A 25 10.48 17.49 5.90
N ASN A 26 9.27 16.92 5.88
CA ASN A 26 8.36 17.02 4.74
C ASN A 26 7.02 17.57 5.24
N PHE A 27 6.58 18.63 4.59
CA PHE A 27 5.28 19.21 4.78
C PHE A 27 4.50 19.17 3.46
N GLN A 28 3.31 18.62 3.51
CA GLN A 28 2.41 18.57 2.37
C GLN A 28 1.06 19.13 2.78
N THR A 29 0.48 19.94 1.93
CA THR A 29 -0.85 20.47 2.15
C THR A 29 -1.62 20.60 0.84
N ASN A 30 -2.91 20.32 0.88
CA ASN A 30 -3.86 20.61 -0.16
C ASN A 30 -5.01 21.42 0.50
N GLY A 31 -4.66 22.62 0.98
CA GLY A 31 -5.57 23.47 1.73
C GLY A 31 -6.13 22.79 2.98
N SER A 32 -7.41 23.00 3.23
CA SER A 32 -8.11 22.40 4.39
C SER A 32 -8.44 20.92 4.20
N TYR A 33 -8.37 20.40 2.94
CA TYR A 33 -8.70 19.01 2.64
C TYR A 33 -7.68 18.03 3.23
N TYR A 34 -6.40 18.32 3.04
CA TYR A 34 -5.32 17.44 3.49
C TYR A 34 -4.13 18.24 3.98
N SER A 35 -3.58 17.85 5.10
CA SER A 35 -2.31 18.35 5.60
C SER A 35 -1.52 17.25 6.27
N SER A 36 -0.22 17.20 6.01
CA SER A 36 0.69 16.27 6.67
C SER A 36 2.02 16.92 6.98
N LEU A 37 2.57 16.54 8.11
CA LEU A 37 3.92 16.88 8.54
C LEU A 37 4.64 15.59 8.92
N SER A 38 5.79 15.36 8.34
CA SER A 38 6.64 14.25 8.73
C SER A 38 8.07 14.69 8.97
N THR A 39 8.70 14.08 9.94
CA THR A 39 10.14 14.25 10.21
C THR A 39 10.77 12.87 10.31
N SER A 40 11.97 12.74 9.77
CA SER A 40 12.72 11.51 9.78
C SER A 40 14.20 11.78 10.04
N TYR A 41 14.80 10.93 10.80
CA TYR A 41 16.25 10.88 10.98
C TYR A 41 16.74 9.48 10.64
N SER A 42 17.81 9.39 9.88
CA SER A 42 18.44 8.11 9.56
C SER A 42 19.96 8.21 9.56
N THR A 43 20.61 7.11 9.92
CA THR A 43 22.05 6.96 9.88
C THR A 43 22.43 5.54 9.52
N ASN A 44 23.50 5.38 8.72
CA ASN A 44 24.02 4.06 8.34
C ASN A 44 25.16 3.58 9.25
N TRP A 45 25.49 4.34 10.32
CA TRP A 45 26.63 4.08 11.21
C TRP A 45 26.22 3.98 12.66
N PHE A 46 25.10 3.36 12.94
CA PHE A 46 24.64 3.24 14.30
C PHE A 46 25.66 2.47 15.18
N GLY A 47 26.00 3.06 16.31
CA GLY A 47 26.97 2.47 17.25
C GLY A 47 28.42 2.46 16.74
N ASN A 48 28.79 3.30 15.78
CA ASN A 48 30.11 3.36 15.14
C ASN A 48 30.54 2.07 14.42
N LYS A 49 29.60 1.21 14.08
CA LYS A 49 29.85 -0.05 13.38
C LYS A 49 29.11 -0.07 12.05
N ARG A 50 29.83 -0.29 10.97
CA ARG A 50 29.24 -0.61 9.66
C ARG A 50 28.90 -2.10 9.61
N PRO A 51 27.89 -2.48 8.91
CA PRO A 51 26.82 -1.74 8.26
C PRO A 51 25.54 -1.76 9.10
N ASN A 52 25.44 -0.94 10.10
CA ASN A 52 24.25 -0.83 10.94
C ASN A 52 23.50 0.47 10.61
N SER A 53 22.30 0.37 10.10
CA SER A 53 21.41 1.50 9.91
C SER A 53 20.48 1.67 11.11
N PHE A 54 20.10 2.91 11.37
CA PHE A 54 19.10 3.27 12.37
C PHE A 54 18.26 4.40 11.82
N SER A 55 16.95 4.32 12.02
CA SER A 55 16.02 5.35 11.60
C SER A 55 14.97 5.60 12.66
N VAL A 56 14.54 6.85 12.75
CA VAL A 56 13.38 7.27 13.53
C VAL A 56 12.52 8.13 12.64
N SER A 57 11.23 7.94 12.66
CA SER A 57 10.29 8.81 11.96
C SER A 57 9.08 9.13 12.83
N LEU A 58 8.58 10.34 12.63
CA LEU A 58 7.35 10.83 13.24
C LEU A 58 6.51 11.43 12.11
N PHE A 59 5.21 11.19 12.14
CA PHE A 59 4.30 11.86 11.23
C PHE A 59 2.98 12.21 11.90
N TYR A 60 2.38 13.27 11.38
CA TYR A 60 1.02 13.65 11.67
C TYR A 60 0.33 14.02 10.37
N SER A 61 -0.88 13.56 10.18
CA SER A 61 -1.70 13.95 9.04
C SER A 61 -3.15 14.18 9.45
N LYS A 62 -3.81 15.10 8.77
CA LYS A 62 -5.24 15.36 8.86
C LYS A 62 -5.82 15.33 7.45
N GLN A 63 -6.95 14.66 7.29
CA GLN A 63 -7.75 14.70 6.07
C GLN A 63 -9.22 14.94 6.44
N SER A 64 -9.85 15.90 5.78
CA SER A 64 -11.27 16.23 5.92
C SER A 64 -12.07 15.56 4.80
N ASP A 65 -13.36 15.28 5.03
CA ASP A 65 -14.25 14.73 4.01
C ASP A 65 -14.83 15.83 3.12
N ILE A 66 -15.31 15.42 1.96
CA ILE A 66 -16.07 16.31 1.07
C ILE A 66 -17.53 16.31 1.52
N SER A 67 -18.13 17.49 1.65
CA SER A 67 -19.51 17.66 2.05
C SER A 67 -20.45 16.76 1.22
N SER A 68 -21.31 16.02 1.88
CA SER A 68 -22.32 15.15 1.24
C SER A 68 -23.23 15.89 0.27
N TYR A 69 -23.48 17.16 0.53
CA TYR A 69 -24.25 18.03 -0.37
C TYR A 69 -23.62 18.13 -1.76
N TYR A 70 -22.31 18.32 -1.84
CA TYR A 70 -21.60 18.43 -3.11
C TYR A 70 -21.39 17.07 -3.78
N ARG A 71 -21.15 16.02 -2.99
CA ARG A 71 -21.02 14.65 -3.52
C ARG A 71 -22.32 14.21 -4.20
N ASN A 72 -23.46 14.45 -3.57
CA ASN A 72 -24.76 14.11 -4.12
C ASN A 72 -25.12 14.97 -5.33
N ASN A 73 -24.81 16.27 -5.31
CA ASN A 73 -25.03 17.15 -6.45
C ASN A 73 -24.11 16.85 -7.65
N ALA A 74 -22.85 16.48 -7.42
CA ALA A 74 -21.95 16.05 -8.50
C ALA A 74 -22.43 14.74 -9.13
N LEU A 75 -22.90 13.77 -8.34
CA LEU A 75 -23.51 12.54 -8.82
C LEU A 75 -24.83 12.81 -9.56
N TYR A 76 -25.70 13.64 -9.01
CA TYR A 76 -26.97 14.03 -9.62
C TYR A 76 -26.75 14.76 -10.95
N ASN A 77 -25.80 15.68 -11.01
CA ASN A 77 -25.43 16.37 -12.23
C ASN A 77 -24.78 15.44 -13.26
N SER A 78 -23.93 14.50 -12.86
CA SER A 78 -23.34 13.52 -13.77
C SER A 78 -24.36 12.55 -14.36
N LEU A 79 -25.40 12.19 -13.61
CA LEU A 79 -26.49 11.33 -14.06
C LEU A 79 -27.49 12.08 -14.99
N ASN A 80 -27.73 13.38 -14.75
CA ASN A 80 -28.67 14.15 -15.54
C ASN A 80 -28.08 14.79 -16.82
N TYR A 81 -26.74 14.92 -16.91
CA TYR A 81 -26.07 15.53 -18.08
C TYR A 81 -25.31 14.53 -18.95
N GLY A 82 -25.72 13.27 -18.94
CA GLY A 82 -25.14 12.20 -19.76
C GLY A 82 -25.28 12.32 -21.27
N TYR A 83 -25.94 13.34 -21.81
CA TYR A 83 -26.00 13.68 -23.24
C TYR A 83 -26.35 15.16 -23.44
N GLY A 84 -25.33 16.01 -23.38
CA GLY A 84 -25.53 17.44 -23.74
C GLY A 84 -24.19 18.15 -23.88
N TYR A 85 -23.88 18.58 -25.07
CA TYR A 85 -22.76 19.47 -25.39
C TYR A 85 -22.76 20.69 -24.46
N GLY A 86 -21.92 20.67 -23.43
CA GLY A 86 -21.88 21.70 -22.40
C GLY A 86 -20.94 22.84 -22.70
N TYR A 87 -21.36 23.82 -23.51
CA TYR A 87 -20.82 25.18 -23.46
C TYR A 87 -21.60 26.01 -22.42
N GLY A 88 -21.45 25.70 -21.14
CA GLY A 88 -22.25 26.41 -20.13
C GLY A 88 -21.66 26.47 -18.72
N MET A 89 -20.54 25.81 -18.45
CA MET A 89 -20.01 25.75 -17.10
C MET A 89 -18.79 26.66 -16.83
N LEU A 90 -18.61 27.73 -17.60
CA LEU A 90 -17.59 28.75 -17.34
C LEU A 90 -18.15 30.04 -16.73
N ASN A 91 -19.40 30.04 -16.30
CA ASN A 91 -19.96 31.22 -15.66
C ASN A 91 -20.30 30.96 -14.20
N ASN A 92 -19.53 31.58 -13.34
CA ASN A 92 -19.85 32.00 -11.99
C ASN A 92 -19.89 30.88 -10.95
N SER A 93 -18.75 30.54 -10.43
CA SER A 93 -18.66 30.41 -8.96
C SER A 93 -17.17 30.39 -8.58
N TYR A 94 -16.71 31.45 -7.98
CA TYR A 94 -15.74 31.38 -6.92
C TYR A 94 -16.37 30.46 -5.83
N TYR A 95 -16.41 29.18 -6.08
CA TYR A 95 -16.72 28.22 -5.03
C TYR A 95 -15.60 28.34 -4.01
N ASN A 96 -15.95 28.89 -2.87
CA ASN A 96 -15.10 28.87 -1.73
C ASN A 96 -14.79 27.39 -1.45
N TYR A 97 -13.59 26.92 -1.76
CA TYR A 97 -13.17 25.52 -1.56
C TYR A 97 -13.43 25.08 -0.12
N GLU A 98 -13.42 26.03 0.83
CA GLU A 98 -13.75 25.81 2.24
C GLU A 98 -15.20 25.37 2.45
N SER A 99 -16.17 25.83 1.60
CA SER A 99 -17.56 25.40 1.70
C SER A 99 -17.83 24.01 1.13
N LEU A 100 -16.87 23.41 0.39
CA LEU A 100 -16.97 22.07 -0.16
C LEU A 100 -16.57 20.99 0.86
N LEU A 101 -15.86 21.38 1.90
CA LEU A 101 -15.31 20.48 2.91
C LEU A 101 -16.25 20.41 4.12
N ASP A 102 -16.33 19.24 4.70
CA ASP A 102 -16.97 19.00 5.99
C ASP A 102 -15.87 18.81 7.04
N ASP A 103 -15.47 19.90 7.68
CA ASP A 103 -14.41 19.88 8.70
C ASP A 103 -14.79 19.07 9.95
N ASP A 104 -16.09 18.84 10.16
CA ASP A 104 -16.57 17.99 11.25
C ASP A 104 -16.30 16.50 10.95
N LYS A 105 -16.19 16.13 9.66
CA LYS A 105 -15.86 14.78 9.21
C LYS A 105 -14.39 14.71 8.84
N ASN A 106 -13.61 14.10 9.71
CA ASN A 106 -12.17 14.01 9.44
C ASN A 106 -11.53 12.75 10.04
N ILE A 107 -10.40 12.38 9.43
CA ILE A 107 -9.45 11.44 9.99
C ILE A 107 -8.15 12.16 10.31
N ARG A 108 -7.63 11.93 11.49
CA ARG A 108 -6.30 12.39 11.91
C ARG A 108 -5.45 11.18 12.25
N MET A 109 -4.22 11.20 11.81
CA MET A 109 -3.27 10.13 12.09
C MET A 109 -2.02 10.70 12.73
N PHE A 110 -1.57 10.06 13.77
CA PHE A 110 -0.27 10.29 14.37
C PHE A 110 0.51 8.99 14.36
N GLY A 111 1.76 9.02 13.93
CA GLY A 111 2.59 7.84 13.94
C GLY A 111 4.03 8.14 14.33
N ALA A 112 4.65 7.15 14.96
CA ALA A 112 6.04 7.11 15.33
C ALA A 112 6.63 5.75 14.94
N SER A 113 7.83 5.73 14.37
CA SER A 113 8.52 4.47 14.11
C SER A 113 10.01 4.56 14.41
N ILE A 114 10.55 3.43 14.84
CA ILE A 114 11.98 3.22 15.05
C ILE A 114 12.39 2.00 14.26
N GLY A 115 13.42 2.13 13.43
CA GLY A 115 13.94 1.06 12.61
C GLY A 115 15.43 0.84 12.86
N TRP A 116 15.83 -0.41 12.82
CA TRP A 116 17.22 -0.84 12.86
C TRP A 116 17.47 -1.84 11.74
N GLY A 117 18.55 -1.67 11.02
CA GLY A 117 18.92 -2.54 9.91
C GLY A 117 20.38 -2.95 9.95
N LYS A 118 20.66 -4.14 9.48
CA LYS A 118 22.01 -4.69 9.41
C LYS A 118 22.19 -5.49 8.13
N ARG A 119 23.31 -5.22 7.43
CA ARG A 119 23.77 -6.09 6.36
C ARG A 119 24.44 -7.31 6.96
N LEU A 120 23.99 -8.47 6.56
CA LEU A 120 24.53 -9.76 7.04
C LEU A 120 25.79 -10.12 6.22
N ARG A 121 26.68 -10.93 6.80
CA ARG A 121 27.84 -11.49 6.12
C ARG A 121 27.65 -12.94 5.72
N TRP A 122 26.63 -13.57 6.24
CA TRP A 122 26.28 -14.94 5.98
C TRP A 122 24.77 -15.03 5.66
N PRO A 123 24.34 -15.79 4.67
CA PRO A 123 25.10 -16.67 3.76
C PRO A 123 25.94 -15.92 2.72
N ASP A 124 25.58 -14.69 2.35
CA ASP A 124 26.36 -13.80 1.50
C ASP A 124 26.17 -12.32 1.88
N ASP A 125 26.96 -11.41 1.29
CA ASP A 125 26.93 -9.98 1.61
C ASP A 125 25.72 -9.21 1.05
N TYR A 126 24.84 -9.88 0.30
CA TYR A 126 23.64 -9.27 -0.27
C TYR A 126 22.44 -9.29 0.66
N PHE A 127 22.50 -10.09 1.74
CA PHE A 127 21.42 -10.17 2.73
C PHE A 127 21.41 -8.96 3.66
N GLN A 128 20.19 -8.43 3.86
CA GLN A 128 19.90 -7.37 4.81
C GLN A 128 18.78 -7.80 5.74
N PHE A 129 18.95 -7.56 7.02
CA PHE A 129 17.94 -7.77 8.03
C PHE A 129 17.50 -6.41 8.58
N MET A 130 16.20 -6.20 8.68
CA MET A 130 15.61 -4.99 9.26
C MET A 130 14.60 -5.39 10.33
N ALA A 131 14.64 -4.68 11.45
CA ALA A 131 13.65 -4.75 12.51
C ALA A 131 13.11 -3.34 12.77
N SER A 132 11.82 -3.22 12.94
CA SER A 132 11.15 -1.94 13.22
C SER A 132 10.06 -2.09 14.25
N VAL A 133 9.85 -1.05 15.04
CA VAL A 133 8.69 -0.90 15.91
C VAL A 133 7.97 0.35 15.46
N GLY A 134 6.68 0.21 15.17
CA GLY A 134 5.82 1.30 14.73
C GLY A 134 4.60 1.43 15.64
N TYR A 135 4.21 2.67 15.89
CA TYR A 135 2.97 2.99 16.53
C TYR A 135 2.20 3.99 15.68
N THR A 136 0.95 3.71 15.39
CA THR A 136 0.06 4.60 14.67
C THR A 136 -1.27 4.70 15.40
N ARG A 137 -1.70 5.93 15.64
CA ARG A 137 -3.02 6.24 16.21
C ARG A 137 -3.88 6.89 15.14
N TYR A 138 -5.03 6.29 14.87
CA TYR A 138 -6.09 6.83 14.04
C TYR A 138 -7.14 7.48 14.93
N MET A 139 -7.50 8.71 14.62
CA MET A 139 -8.54 9.47 15.31
C MET A 139 -9.61 9.84 14.28
N LEU A 140 -10.79 9.27 14.44
CA LEU A 140 -11.88 9.32 13.48
C LEU A 140 -13.03 10.15 14.04
N ARG A 141 -13.57 11.02 13.20
CA ARG A 141 -14.75 11.81 13.51
C ARG A 141 -15.69 11.78 12.32
N ASP A 142 -16.79 11.07 12.45
CA ASP A 142 -17.82 10.83 11.43
C ASP A 142 -17.25 10.44 10.05
N TRP A 143 -16.23 9.56 10.09
CA TRP A 143 -15.46 9.14 8.92
C TRP A 143 -16.05 7.87 8.31
N SER A 144 -16.87 8.01 7.25
CA SER A 144 -17.65 6.90 6.66
C SER A 144 -16.82 5.91 5.82
N TYR A 145 -15.55 6.22 5.55
CA TYR A 145 -14.67 5.37 4.72
C TYR A 145 -13.90 4.32 5.51
N PHE A 146 -14.14 4.23 6.80
CA PHE A 146 -13.46 3.32 7.70
C PHE A 146 -14.46 2.39 8.39
N TYR A 147 -14.00 1.28 8.97
CA TYR A 147 -14.86 0.35 9.70
C TYR A 147 -15.55 0.97 10.92
N ILE A 148 -14.86 1.94 11.51
CA ILE A 148 -15.36 2.72 12.64
C ILE A 148 -15.49 4.14 12.14
N ALA A 149 -16.67 4.72 12.28
CA ALA A 149 -16.91 6.10 11.89
C ALA A 149 -16.39 7.08 12.92
N ASN A 150 -16.49 6.73 14.19
CA ASN A 150 -16.11 7.58 15.33
C ASN A 150 -15.21 6.83 16.30
N GLY A 151 -14.20 7.52 16.83
CA GLY A 151 -13.34 6.99 17.88
C GLY A 151 -11.86 6.93 17.54
N ASN A 152 -11.13 6.10 18.26
CA ASN A 152 -9.67 5.99 18.14
C ASN A 152 -9.24 4.54 17.99
N CYS A 153 -8.39 4.28 16.98
CA CYS A 153 -7.75 2.99 16.80
C CYS A 153 -6.24 3.13 16.98
N ASN A 154 -5.64 2.18 17.68
CA ASN A 154 -4.20 2.17 17.95
C ASN A 154 -3.58 0.93 17.30
N ASN A 155 -2.53 1.12 16.55
CA ASN A 155 -1.74 0.06 15.93
C ASN A 155 -0.30 0.13 16.46
N LEU A 156 0.10 -0.85 17.25
CA LEU A 156 1.47 -1.04 17.69
C LEU A 156 2.00 -2.31 17.01
N ASN A 157 2.95 -2.17 16.11
CA ASN A 157 3.47 -3.30 15.35
C ASN A 157 4.98 -3.46 15.49
N LEU A 158 5.42 -4.69 15.44
CA LEU A 158 6.81 -5.11 15.26
C LEU A 158 6.96 -5.62 13.84
N GLY A 159 7.83 -5.00 13.06
CA GLY A 159 8.18 -5.40 11.70
C GLY A 159 9.54 -6.08 11.67
N LEU A 160 9.64 -7.23 11.01
CA LEU A 160 10.88 -7.94 10.73
C LEU A 160 10.95 -8.19 9.23
N THR A 161 12.06 -7.83 8.59
CA THR A 161 12.25 -8.03 7.15
C THR A 161 13.63 -8.59 6.89
N LEU A 162 13.68 -9.69 6.16
CA LEU A 162 14.89 -10.24 5.57
C LEU A 162 14.81 -10.06 4.06
N SER A 163 15.77 -9.35 3.49
CA SER A 163 15.84 -9.11 2.05
C SER A 163 17.22 -9.44 1.50
N ARG A 164 17.27 -9.82 0.23
CA ARG A 164 18.47 -10.05 -0.55
C ARG A 164 18.31 -9.44 -1.92
N THR A 165 19.28 -8.65 -2.36
CA THR A 165 19.29 -8.03 -3.68
C THR A 165 20.65 -8.22 -4.31
N SER A 166 20.71 -9.01 -5.40
CA SER A 166 21.94 -9.35 -6.11
C SER A 166 21.85 -9.05 -7.62
N THR A 167 21.04 -8.06 -8.00
CA THR A 167 20.86 -7.66 -9.40
C THR A 167 22.08 -6.90 -9.92
N ASP A 168 22.40 -7.13 -11.20
CA ASP A 168 23.52 -6.49 -11.90
C ASP A 168 23.27 -5.02 -12.25
N ASN A 169 22.02 -4.61 -12.38
CA ASN A 169 21.63 -3.23 -12.68
C ASN A 169 20.30 -2.89 -12.02
N GLN A 170 20.12 -1.64 -11.60
CA GLN A 170 18.88 -1.20 -10.96
C GLN A 170 17.77 -0.84 -11.97
N LEU A 171 18.13 -0.28 -13.13
CA LEU A 171 17.15 0.22 -14.12
C LEU A 171 16.67 -0.87 -15.07
N PHE A 172 17.57 -1.73 -15.50
CA PHE A 172 17.28 -2.87 -16.36
C PHE A 172 18.11 -4.07 -15.93
N PRO A 173 17.66 -4.79 -14.87
CA PRO A 173 18.33 -5.99 -14.41
C PRO A 173 18.32 -7.08 -15.49
N ARG A 174 19.48 -7.63 -15.80
CA ARG A 174 19.65 -8.72 -16.75
C ARG A 174 19.90 -10.05 -16.05
N ARG A 175 20.56 -9.99 -14.90
CA ARG A 175 20.92 -11.16 -14.10
C ARG A 175 20.80 -10.85 -12.62
N GLY A 176 20.55 -11.90 -11.86
CA GLY A 176 20.46 -11.82 -10.42
C GLY A 176 19.05 -12.02 -9.88
N SER A 177 18.90 -11.81 -8.59
CA SER A 177 17.63 -12.02 -7.92
C SER A 177 17.41 -11.03 -6.79
N GLU A 178 16.15 -10.77 -6.54
CA GLU A 178 15.63 -10.06 -5.39
C GLU A 178 14.76 -11.01 -4.59
N PHE A 179 14.92 -11.01 -3.29
CA PHE A 179 14.16 -11.83 -2.37
C PHE A 179 13.80 -11.01 -1.13
N MET A 180 12.58 -11.16 -0.65
CA MET A 180 12.12 -10.51 0.57
C MET A 180 11.13 -11.42 1.31
N VAL A 181 11.36 -11.59 2.61
CA VAL A 181 10.38 -12.10 3.57
C VAL A 181 10.16 -11.05 4.63
N SER A 182 8.93 -10.71 4.89
CA SER A 182 8.58 -9.79 5.97
C SER A 182 7.47 -10.33 6.85
N LEU A 183 7.58 -10.04 8.13
CA LEU A 183 6.59 -10.31 9.16
C LEU A 183 6.28 -8.99 9.85
N ALA A 184 5.01 -8.60 9.88
CA ALA A 184 4.52 -7.56 10.76
C ALA A 184 3.56 -8.18 11.77
N VAL A 185 3.80 -7.96 13.06
CA VAL A 185 3.03 -8.57 14.13
C VAL A 185 2.69 -7.52 15.19
N THR A 186 1.45 -7.53 15.65
CA THR A 186 1.01 -6.73 16.79
C THR A 186 0.95 -7.60 18.05
N PRO A 187 1.00 -7.04 19.25
CA PRO A 187 0.67 -7.80 20.44
C PRO A 187 -0.74 -8.39 20.36
N PRO A 188 -0.95 -9.61 20.86
CA PRO A 188 -2.26 -10.26 20.88
C PRO A 188 -3.13 -9.71 22.02
N TRP A 189 -3.62 -8.50 21.84
CA TRP A 189 -4.38 -7.75 22.86
C TRP A 189 -5.60 -8.49 23.36
N SER A 190 -6.27 -9.25 22.47
CA SER A 190 -7.45 -10.04 22.82
C SER A 190 -7.19 -11.14 23.83
N LEU A 191 -5.92 -11.55 24.02
CA LEU A 191 -5.56 -12.55 25.05
C LEU A 191 -5.39 -11.92 26.44
N PHE A 192 -5.26 -10.61 26.51
CA PHE A 192 -4.94 -9.89 27.77
C PHE A 192 -6.09 -9.05 28.30
N ASP A 193 -7.08 -8.68 27.48
CA ASP A 193 -8.14 -7.74 27.86
C ASP A 193 -9.41 -8.41 28.41
N GLY A 194 -9.50 -9.74 28.33
CA GLY A 194 -10.62 -10.53 28.90
C GLY A 194 -11.99 -10.28 28.26
N LYS A 195 -12.04 -9.64 27.07
CA LYS A 195 -13.28 -9.34 26.36
C LYS A 195 -13.78 -10.53 25.57
N ASP A 196 -15.10 -10.72 25.55
CA ASP A 196 -15.76 -11.71 24.69
C ASP A 196 -16.08 -11.11 23.31
N TYR A 197 -15.15 -11.26 22.37
CA TYR A 197 -15.26 -10.74 21.01
C TYR A 197 -16.33 -11.42 20.17
N ALA A 198 -16.78 -12.63 20.56
CA ALA A 198 -17.81 -13.36 19.84
C ALA A 198 -19.20 -12.72 19.95
N HIS A 199 -19.41 -11.91 20.99
CA HIS A 199 -20.70 -11.27 21.27
C HIS A 199 -20.67 -9.73 21.08
N LEU A 200 -19.55 -9.17 20.59
CA LEU A 200 -19.45 -7.73 20.32
C LEU A 200 -19.86 -7.41 18.88
N ALA A 201 -20.57 -6.31 18.69
CA ALA A 201 -20.94 -5.72 17.40
C ALA A 201 -21.66 -6.70 16.45
N LEU A 202 -22.57 -7.50 16.98
CA LEU A 202 -23.34 -8.49 16.21
C LEU A 202 -24.52 -7.86 15.45
N ASP A 203 -25.18 -6.86 16.03
CA ASP A 203 -26.36 -6.21 15.44
C ASP A 203 -26.02 -4.79 14.96
N PRO A 204 -25.90 -4.57 13.65
CA PRO A 204 -25.64 -3.24 13.08
C PRO A 204 -26.71 -2.19 13.38
N ASN A 205 -27.92 -2.61 13.77
CA ASN A 205 -29.03 -1.70 14.08
C ASN A 205 -29.11 -1.35 15.57
N SER A 206 -28.27 -1.94 16.42
CA SER A 206 -28.23 -1.64 17.85
C SER A 206 -27.68 -0.22 18.11
N ALA A 207 -28.27 0.48 19.07
CA ALA A 207 -27.75 1.78 19.50
C ALA A 207 -26.34 1.70 20.10
N THR A 208 -25.91 0.53 20.57
CA THR A 208 -24.58 0.28 21.16
C THR A 208 -23.53 -0.14 20.12
N TYR A 209 -23.94 -0.45 18.88
CA TYR A 209 -23.07 -1.02 17.84
C TYR A 209 -21.78 -0.25 17.59
N GLU A 210 -21.85 1.09 17.47
CA GLU A 210 -20.69 1.95 17.26
C GLU A 210 -19.70 1.90 18.43
N GLY A 211 -20.23 1.87 19.66
CA GLY A 211 -19.42 1.73 20.87
C GLY A 211 -18.74 0.37 20.96
N GLU A 212 -19.44 -0.68 20.60
CA GLU A 212 -18.90 -2.05 20.57
C GLU A 212 -17.85 -2.23 19.48
N LEU A 213 -18.04 -1.64 18.29
CA LEU A 213 -17.02 -1.58 17.25
C LEU A 213 -15.78 -0.82 17.70
N GLN A 214 -15.96 0.32 18.38
CA GLN A 214 -14.87 1.09 18.96
C GLN A 214 -14.08 0.27 19.99
N ASP A 215 -14.77 -0.48 20.81
CA ASP A 215 -14.15 -1.36 21.81
C ASP A 215 -13.43 -2.54 21.16
N MET A 216 -13.98 -3.12 20.10
CA MET A 216 -13.37 -4.20 19.33
C MET A 216 -12.05 -3.76 18.68
N TYR A 217 -12.02 -2.58 18.05
CA TYR A 217 -10.89 -2.12 17.24
C TYR A 217 -10.04 -1.03 17.92
N ARG A 218 -10.25 -0.78 19.20
CA ARG A 218 -9.42 0.17 19.97
C ARG A 218 -7.92 -0.15 19.89
N TRP A 219 -7.58 -1.43 19.93
CA TRP A 219 -6.26 -1.95 19.66
C TRP A 219 -6.32 -2.93 18.50
N ILE A 220 -5.64 -2.58 17.42
CA ILE A 220 -5.55 -3.39 16.21
C ILE A 220 -4.67 -4.61 16.50
N GLU A 221 -5.09 -5.77 15.99
CA GLU A 221 -4.44 -7.04 16.25
C GLU A 221 -4.36 -7.86 14.97
N TYR A 222 -3.13 -8.23 14.57
CA TYR A 222 -2.88 -9.08 13.39
C TYR A 222 -1.46 -9.65 13.39
N HIS A 223 -1.22 -10.63 12.54
CA HIS A 223 0.08 -11.01 12.03
C HIS A 223 0.05 -11.09 10.51
N LYS A 224 0.94 -10.38 9.86
CA LYS A 224 1.01 -10.24 8.40
C LYS A 224 2.33 -10.78 7.88
N TRP A 225 2.24 -11.76 7.01
CA TRP A 225 3.39 -12.40 6.37
C TRP A 225 3.40 -12.01 4.90
N LYS A 226 4.56 -11.62 4.39
CA LYS A 226 4.75 -11.35 2.97
C LYS A 226 6.02 -12.03 2.48
N PHE A 227 5.89 -12.61 1.29
CA PHE A 227 6.97 -13.17 0.53
C PHE A 227 7.00 -12.54 -0.85
N LYS A 228 8.17 -12.13 -1.30
CA LYS A 228 8.39 -11.59 -2.64
C LYS A 228 9.71 -12.08 -3.18
N SER A 229 9.70 -12.61 -4.41
CA SER A 229 10.89 -13.03 -5.11
C SER A 229 10.80 -12.58 -6.56
N ARG A 230 11.89 -12.03 -7.08
CA ARG A 230 12.08 -11.71 -8.51
C ARG A 230 13.41 -12.30 -8.95
N THR A 231 13.43 -12.90 -10.11
CA THR A 231 14.65 -13.45 -10.72
C THR A 231 14.78 -12.95 -12.14
N TYR A 232 15.97 -12.56 -12.54
CA TYR A 232 16.29 -12.05 -13.86
C TYR A 232 17.30 -12.98 -14.53
N THR A 233 16.98 -13.44 -15.73
CA THR A 233 17.81 -14.35 -16.51
C THR A 233 17.99 -13.79 -17.91
N ALA A 234 19.20 -13.37 -18.25
CA ALA A 234 19.56 -12.98 -19.60
C ALA A 234 19.61 -14.23 -20.51
N LEU A 235 18.84 -14.22 -21.60
CA LEU A 235 18.76 -15.36 -22.51
C LEU A 235 19.97 -15.42 -23.47
N THR A 236 20.68 -14.29 -23.61
CA THR A 236 21.92 -14.22 -24.41
C THR A 236 22.96 -13.36 -23.69
N ASN A 237 24.22 -13.44 -24.13
CA ASN A 237 25.33 -12.68 -23.52
C ASN A 237 25.49 -11.25 -24.07
N SER A 238 24.63 -10.81 -25.00
CA SER A 238 24.66 -9.45 -25.57
C SER A 238 24.24 -8.41 -24.54
N GLN A 239 24.71 -7.17 -24.70
CA GLN A 239 24.23 -6.05 -23.90
C GLN A 239 22.74 -5.77 -24.13
N LYS A 240 22.30 -5.84 -25.39
CA LYS A 240 20.88 -5.82 -25.76
C LYS A 240 20.42 -7.27 -25.95
N CYS A 241 19.83 -7.82 -24.93
CA CYS A 241 19.35 -9.20 -24.92
C CYS A 241 17.94 -9.30 -24.37
N PHE A 242 17.27 -10.37 -24.74
CA PHE A 242 16.04 -10.75 -24.04
C PHE A 242 16.37 -11.18 -22.62
N VAL A 243 15.58 -10.66 -21.69
CA VAL A 243 15.67 -10.99 -20.26
C VAL A 243 14.35 -11.60 -19.85
N LEU A 244 14.41 -12.80 -19.28
CA LEU A 244 13.28 -13.43 -18.62
C LEU A 244 13.26 -12.99 -17.17
N MET A 245 12.20 -12.30 -16.76
CA MET A 245 11.92 -11.98 -15.37
C MET A 245 10.81 -12.89 -14.84
N THR A 246 11.05 -13.52 -13.71
CA THR A 246 10.02 -14.27 -12.98
C THR A 246 9.76 -13.61 -11.64
N ARG A 247 8.48 -13.52 -11.24
CA ARG A 247 8.07 -12.96 -9.96
C ARG A 247 7.12 -13.91 -9.27
N VAL A 248 7.32 -14.06 -7.98
CA VAL A 248 6.41 -14.74 -7.06
C VAL A 248 6.17 -13.83 -5.87
N GLU A 249 4.93 -13.52 -5.61
CA GLU A 249 4.53 -12.74 -4.45
C GLU A 249 3.38 -13.44 -3.73
N MET A 250 3.42 -13.44 -2.41
CA MET A 250 2.39 -13.98 -1.55
C MET A 250 2.26 -13.13 -0.30
N GLY A 251 1.05 -12.96 0.18
CA GLY A 251 0.77 -12.30 1.44
C GLY A 251 -0.35 -13.00 2.20
N LEU A 252 -0.18 -13.11 3.50
CA LEU A 252 -1.16 -13.69 4.41
C LEU A 252 -1.33 -12.78 5.61
N LEU A 253 -2.58 -12.47 5.94
CA LEU A 253 -2.96 -11.67 7.11
C LEU A 253 -3.79 -12.54 8.05
N GLY A 254 -3.25 -12.89 9.19
CA GLY A 254 -3.92 -13.69 10.20
C GLY A 254 -4.33 -12.88 11.42
N SER A 255 -5.19 -13.47 12.24
CA SER A 255 -5.61 -12.96 13.55
C SER A 255 -5.28 -13.96 14.65
N PHE A 256 -4.99 -13.48 15.86
CA PHE A 256 -4.77 -14.35 17.02
C PHE A 256 -6.11 -14.83 17.61
N ASN A 257 -7.15 -14.00 17.47
CA ASN A 257 -8.52 -14.37 17.86
C ASN A 257 -9.38 -14.50 16.59
N LYS A 258 -10.11 -15.63 16.46
CA LYS A 258 -10.99 -15.92 15.31
C LYS A 258 -12.16 -14.92 15.15
N ASP A 259 -12.61 -14.35 16.28
CA ASP A 259 -13.77 -13.45 16.33
C ASP A 259 -13.33 -11.97 16.23
N LYS A 260 -12.02 -11.69 16.29
CA LYS A 260 -11.44 -10.35 16.10
C LYS A 260 -10.54 -10.32 14.86
N LYS A 261 -11.13 -10.39 13.67
CA LYS A 261 -10.36 -10.21 12.44
C LYS A 261 -10.07 -8.73 12.21
N SER A 262 -8.81 -8.39 11.99
CA SER A 262 -8.45 -7.00 11.68
C SER A 262 -8.99 -6.60 10.31
N PRO A 263 -9.74 -5.50 10.19
CA PRO A 263 -10.09 -4.91 8.91
C PRO A 263 -8.96 -4.05 8.33
N PHE A 264 -7.91 -3.84 9.13
CA PHE A 264 -6.74 -3.07 8.75
C PHE A 264 -5.67 -3.99 8.16
N GLU A 265 -4.81 -3.43 7.33
CA GLU A 265 -3.70 -4.13 6.67
C GLU A 265 -4.11 -5.23 5.70
N THR A 266 -5.37 -5.24 5.29
CA THR A 266 -5.91 -6.17 4.28
C THR A 266 -5.33 -5.88 2.90
N PHE A 267 -5.49 -6.83 1.98
CA PHE A 267 -4.99 -6.70 0.62
C PHE A 267 -6.12 -6.29 -0.33
N TYR A 268 -5.83 -5.31 -1.18
CA TYR A 268 -6.69 -4.83 -2.24
C TYR A 268 -6.08 -5.19 -3.58
N VAL A 269 -6.61 -6.23 -4.25
CA VAL A 269 -5.94 -6.88 -5.37
C VAL A 269 -6.63 -6.60 -6.69
N GLY A 270 -5.85 -6.21 -7.69
CA GLY A 270 -6.28 -5.87 -9.04
C GLY A 270 -5.84 -4.49 -9.49
N GLY A 271 -5.87 -4.24 -10.78
CA GLY A 271 -5.56 -2.95 -11.38
C GLY A 271 -4.08 -2.64 -11.52
N ASP A 272 -3.76 -1.37 -11.51
CA ASP A 272 -2.40 -0.84 -11.69
C ASP A 272 -1.55 -0.81 -10.41
N GLY A 273 -2.10 -1.17 -9.27
CA GLY A 273 -1.38 -1.20 -8.01
C GLY A 273 -1.11 0.16 -7.38
N MET A 274 -1.68 1.23 -7.92
CA MET A 274 -1.51 2.57 -7.36
C MET A 274 -2.43 2.79 -6.16
N SER A 275 -1.86 3.22 -5.03
CA SER A 275 -2.58 3.37 -3.76
C SER A 275 -3.69 4.44 -3.77
N GLY A 276 -3.68 5.35 -4.74
CA GLY A 276 -4.70 6.40 -4.87
C GLY A 276 -6.11 5.91 -5.23
N TYR A 277 -6.26 4.65 -5.64
CA TYR A 277 -7.54 4.03 -5.96
C TYR A 277 -8.12 3.18 -4.82
N SER A 278 -7.39 2.98 -3.74
CA SER A 278 -7.92 2.35 -2.53
C SER A 278 -8.70 3.38 -1.71
N TYR A 279 -9.94 3.09 -1.42
CA TYR A 279 -10.78 3.92 -0.55
C TYR A 279 -10.56 3.62 0.94
N GLY A 280 -9.82 2.55 1.25
CA GLY A 280 -9.51 2.14 2.61
C GLY A 280 -8.15 2.67 3.07
N TYR A 281 -8.12 3.26 4.25
CA TYR A 281 -6.85 3.53 4.93
C TYR A 281 -6.30 2.22 5.52
N ALA A 282 -4.99 2.08 5.52
CA ALA A 282 -4.31 0.88 5.97
C ALA A 282 -4.68 -0.41 5.20
N GLU A 283 -4.94 -0.28 3.90
CA GLU A 283 -5.01 -1.38 2.94
C GLU A 283 -3.74 -1.39 2.08
N GLU A 284 -3.27 -2.58 1.73
CA GLU A 284 -2.15 -2.74 0.82
C GLU A 284 -2.65 -3.07 -0.58
N THR A 285 -2.40 -2.14 -1.52
CA THR A 285 -2.80 -2.32 -2.92
C THR A 285 -1.81 -3.21 -3.64
N ILE A 286 -2.32 -4.27 -4.26
CA ILE A 286 -1.54 -5.23 -5.06
C ILE A 286 -2.02 -5.15 -6.51
N GLY A 287 -1.14 -4.67 -7.39
CA GLY A 287 -1.46 -4.58 -8.81
C GLY A 287 -1.59 -5.95 -9.46
N MET A 288 -2.56 -6.09 -10.36
CA MET A 288 -2.70 -7.23 -11.26
C MET A 288 -3.30 -6.76 -12.58
N ARG A 289 -2.51 -6.81 -13.63
CA ARG A 289 -2.85 -6.26 -14.94
C ARG A 289 -3.96 -7.06 -15.63
N GLY A 290 -4.80 -6.38 -16.41
CA GLY A 290 -5.95 -6.98 -17.11
C GLY A 290 -7.21 -7.09 -16.26
N TYR A 291 -7.20 -6.50 -15.06
CA TYR A 291 -8.32 -6.47 -14.15
C TYR A 291 -8.50 -5.07 -13.55
N ASP A 292 -9.73 -4.69 -13.23
CA ASP A 292 -10.04 -3.42 -12.57
C ASP A 292 -9.45 -3.38 -11.15
N ASN A 293 -9.21 -2.17 -10.64
CA ASN A 293 -8.70 -1.95 -9.29
C ASN A 293 -9.60 -2.65 -8.26
N GLY A 294 -9.00 -3.53 -7.46
CA GLY A 294 -9.68 -4.28 -6.41
C GLY A 294 -10.66 -5.35 -6.85
N SER A 295 -10.80 -5.61 -8.16
CA SER A 295 -11.80 -6.54 -8.69
C SER A 295 -11.50 -8.02 -8.40
N ILE A 296 -10.26 -8.36 -8.07
CA ILE A 296 -9.86 -9.71 -7.70
C ILE A 296 -10.17 -10.00 -6.22
N SER A 297 -10.18 -8.96 -5.41
CA SER A 297 -10.58 -9.08 -4.01
C SER A 297 -12.01 -9.63 -3.89
N THR A 298 -12.24 -10.41 -2.86
CA THR A 298 -13.52 -11.11 -2.64
C THR A 298 -14.68 -10.12 -2.54
N SER A 299 -15.84 -10.52 -3.07
CA SER A 299 -17.04 -9.70 -3.21
C SER A 299 -17.30 -8.78 -2.02
N SER A 300 -17.40 -7.47 -2.28
CA SER A 300 -17.99 -6.53 -1.35
C SER A 300 -19.49 -6.80 -1.28
N ALA A 301 -19.99 -7.20 -0.14
CA ALA A 301 -21.38 -7.03 0.14
C ALA A 301 -21.62 -5.54 0.43
N TYR A 302 -22.16 -4.82 -0.55
CA TYR A 302 -22.73 -3.51 -0.29
C TYR A 302 -24.00 -3.74 0.52
N THR A 303 -23.96 -3.42 1.79
CA THR A 303 -25.16 -3.47 2.63
C THR A 303 -25.86 -2.13 2.46
N GLU A 304 -26.87 -2.07 1.59
CA GLU A 304 -27.69 -0.88 1.32
C GLU A 304 -28.30 -0.27 2.59
N SER A 305 -28.54 -1.10 3.64
CA SER A 305 -29.16 -0.66 4.88
C SER A 305 -28.29 0.23 5.77
N THR A 306 -26.97 0.17 5.64
CA THR A 306 -26.06 0.95 6.50
C THR A 306 -25.28 2.04 5.75
N GLY A 307 -25.39 2.09 4.40
CA GLY A 307 -24.61 3.01 3.59
C GLY A 307 -23.07 2.80 3.67
N ARG A 308 -22.64 1.74 4.34
CA ARG A 308 -21.22 1.40 4.52
C ARG A 308 -20.76 0.44 3.44
N ARG A 309 -19.67 0.75 2.79
CA ARG A 309 -18.90 -0.23 2.03
C ARG A 309 -18.25 -1.18 3.03
N THR A 310 -18.69 -2.43 3.05
CA THR A 310 -17.83 -3.49 3.53
C THR A 310 -16.72 -3.61 2.50
N SER A 311 -15.47 -3.27 2.87
CA SER A 311 -14.33 -3.34 1.97
C SER A 311 -14.13 -4.78 1.50
N ASN A 312 -13.60 -4.93 0.29
CA ASN A 312 -13.20 -6.22 -0.29
C ASN A 312 -11.97 -6.76 0.44
N ASN A 313 -12.12 -7.16 1.68
CA ASN A 313 -11.02 -7.59 2.53
C ASN A 313 -10.47 -8.93 2.08
N ALA A 314 -9.33 -8.89 1.41
CA ALA A 314 -8.54 -10.08 1.21
C ALA A 314 -7.55 -10.24 2.37
N TYR A 315 -7.59 -11.42 2.97
CA TYR A 315 -6.68 -11.85 4.03
C TYR A 315 -5.52 -12.69 3.51
N GLY A 316 -5.58 -13.07 2.25
CA GLY A 316 -4.50 -13.72 1.54
C GLY A 316 -4.50 -13.35 0.08
N TYR A 317 -3.31 -13.26 -0.52
CA TYR A 317 -3.15 -13.14 -1.95
C TYR A 317 -1.92 -13.90 -2.43
N ASP A 318 -1.93 -14.25 -3.70
CA ASP A 318 -0.75 -14.63 -4.44
C ASP A 318 -0.70 -13.91 -5.79
N ARG A 319 0.51 -13.81 -6.35
CA ARG A 319 0.76 -13.32 -7.70
C ARG A 319 2.01 -13.94 -8.28
N PHE A 320 1.86 -14.47 -9.48
CA PHE A 320 2.93 -15.04 -10.28
C PHE A 320 3.01 -14.26 -11.58
N THR A 321 4.19 -13.79 -11.95
CA THR A 321 4.41 -13.03 -13.18
C THR A 321 5.60 -13.60 -13.91
N LEU A 322 5.44 -13.81 -15.21
CA LEU A 322 6.51 -14.14 -16.14
C LEU A 322 6.57 -13.04 -17.20
N GLU A 323 7.69 -12.34 -17.30
CA GLU A 323 7.89 -11.27 -18.28
C GLU A 323 9.11 -11.55 -19.15
N LEU A 324 8.95 -11.36 -20.45
CA LEU A 324 10.04 -11.31 -21.41
C LEU A 324 10.29 -9.85 -21.78
N ARG A 325 11.47 -9.34 -21.45
CA ARG A 325 11.86 -7.94 -21.61
C ARG A 325 12.93 -7.80 -22.67
N TYR A 326 12.85 -6.73 -23.48
CA TYR A 326 13.88 -6.40 -24.48
C TYR A 326 14.22 -4.90 -24.42
N PRO A 327 15.50 -4.52 -24.27
CA PRO A 327 15.92 -3.14 -24.20
C PRO A 327 16.09 -2.54 -25.59
N PHE A 328 15.36 -1.48 -25.90
CA PHE A 328 15.54 -0.68 -27.10
C PHE A 328 16.71 0.30 -26.94
N MET A 329 16.75 0.95 -25.76
CA MET A 329 17.78 1.92 -25.39
C MET A 329 18.25 1.67 -23.95
N LEU A 330 19.56 1.71 -23.73
CA LEU A 330 20.21 1.59 -22.44
C LEU A 330 21.11 2.81 -22.23
N GLY A 331 21.07 3.42 -21.05
CA GLY A 331 21.88 4.59 -20.72
C GLY A 331 21.18 5.49 -19.70
N ASN A 332 21.41 6.79 -19.76
CA ASN A 332 20.73 7.76 -18.90
C ASN A 332 19.21 7.72 -19.08
N THR A 333 18.76 7.58 -20.32
CA THR A 333 17.37 7.20 -20.64
C THR A 333 17.37 5.73 -21.00
N THR A 334 16.60 4.95 -20.26
CA THR A 334 16.46 3.52 -20.52
C THR A 334 15.03 3.24 -21.01
N ILE A 335 14.92 2.60 -22.19
CA ILE A 335 13.62 2.25 -22.80
C ILE A 335 13.63 0.77 -23.10
N TYR A 336 12.62 0.05 -22.61
CA TYR A 336 12.45 -1.37 -22.93
C TYR A 336 10.98 -1.74 -23.12
N GLY A 337 10.77 -2.71 -24.00
CA GLY A 337 9.47 -3.35 -24.18
C GLY A 337 9.40 -4.65 -23.39
N LEU A 338 8.20 -5.05 -23.06
CA LEU A 338 7.95 -6.30 -22.38
C LEU A 338 6.66 -6.96 -22.88
N THR A 339 6.63 -8.27 -22.78
CA THR A 339 5.40 -9.08 -22.86
C THR A 339 5.33 -9.93 -21.60
N PHE A 340 4.13 -10.17 -21.10
CA PHE A 340 3.97 -10.87 -19.84
C PHE A 340 2.75 -11.79 -19.81
N VAL A 341 2.86 -12.78 -18.93
CA VAL A 341 1.74 -13.58 -18.44
C VAL A 341 1.72 -13.41 -16.92
N GLU A 342 0.54 -13.20 -16.39
CA GLU A 342 0.35 -12.98 -14.95
C GLU A 342 -0.79 -13.86 -14.45
N GLY A 343 -0.65 -14.38 -13.23
CA GLY A 343 -1.67 -15.16 -12.57
C GLY A 343 -1.67 -14.86 -11.09
N GLY A 344 -2.84 -14.70 -10.49
CA GLY A 344 -2.96 -14.44 -9.06
C GLY A 344 -4.40 -14.51 -8.59
N ASN A 345 -4.58 -14.48 -7.30
CA ASN A 345 -5.90 -14.48 -6.68
C ASN A 345 -5.87 -13.85 -5.29
N ALA A 346 -7.04 -13.68 -4.71
CA ALA A 346 -7.22 -13.17 -3.36
C ALA A 346 -8.28 -13.97 -2.61
N TRP A 347 -8.10 -14.12 -1.30
CA TRP A 347 -8.98 -14.92 -0.44
C TRP A 347 -9.39 -14.13 0.80
N ALA A 348 -10.70 -14.15 1.10
CA ALA A 348 -11.26 -13.62 2.33
C ALA A 348 -10.98 -14.49 3.56
N ASP A 349 -10.59 -15.74 3.36
CA ASP A 349 -10.27 -16.69 4.43
C ASP A 349 -8.98 -17.44 4.07
N ILE A 350 -7.98 -17.32 4.94
CA ILE A 350 -6.68 -18.01 4.77
C ILE A 350 -6.86 -19.53 4.70
N LYS A 351 -7.87 -20.09 5.37
CA LYS A 351 -8.15 -21.53 5.32
C LYS A 351 -8.54 -22.02 3.93
N LYS A 352 -9.03 -21.12 3.06
CA LYS A 352 -9.40 -21.40 1.67
C LYS A 352 -8.29 -21.05 0.67
N PHE A 353 -7.12 -20.67 1.17
CA PHE A 353 -5.97 -20.32 0.34
C PHE A 353 -5.54 -21.52 -0.53
N ASN A 354 -5.57 -21.32 -1.84
CA ASN A 354 -5.13 -22.32 -2.83
C ASN A 354 -4.31 -21.61 -3.91
N PRO A 355 -2.97 -21.71 -3.90
CA PRO A 355 -2.09 -20.99 -4.80
C PRO A 355 -2.19 -21.42 -6.27
N PHE A 356 -2.95 -22.45 -6.58
CA PHE A 356 -3.18 -22.92 -7.95
C PHE A 356 -4.50 -22.42 -8.55
N ASN A 357 -5.37 -21.80 -7.75
CA ASN A 357 -6.61 -21.21 -8.23
C ASN A 357 -6.36 -19.77 -8.70
N LEU A 358 -5.77 -19.62 -9.88
CA LEU A 358 -5.29 -18.35 -10.42
C LEU A 358 -6.27 -17.74 -11.40
N LYS A 359 -6.49 -16.44 -11.27
CA LYS A 359 -7.04 -15.59 -12.33
C LYS A 359 -5.88 -15.14 -13.21
N LYS A 360 -6.02 -15.30 -14.51
CA LYS A 360 -4.93 -15.20 -15.48
C LYS A 360 -5.10 -13.98 -16.37
N SER A 361 -4.00 -13.35 -16.72
CA SER A 361 -3.93 -12.30 -17.71
C SER A 361 -2.66 -12.41 -18.54
N ALA A 362 -2.67 -11.77 -19.70
CA ALA A 362 -1.48 -11.63 -20.55
C ALA A 362 -1.51 -10.26 -21.22
N GLY A 363 -0.34 -9.73 -21.54
CA GLY A 363 -0.26 -8.41 -22.13
C GLY A 363 1.12 -8.04 -22.62
N VAL A 364 1.20 -6.79 -23.06
CA VAL A 364 2.42 -6.15 -23.56
C VAL A 364 2.56 -4.77 -22.94
N GLY A 365 3.78 -4.28 -22.83
CA GLY A 365 4.01 -2.97 -22.26
C GLY A 365 5.33 -2.35 -22.68
N VAL A 366 5.46 -1.08 -22.36
CA VAL A 366 6.67 -0.29 -22.57
C VAL A 366 7.03 0.44 -21.28
N ARG A 367 8.32 0.49 -20.99
CA ARG A 367 8.89 1.22 -19.86
C ARG A 367 9.87 2.25 -20.36
N ILE A 368 9.83 3.43 -19.78
CA ILE A 368 10.72 4.54 -20.06
C ILE A 368 11.23 5.06 -18.70
N PHE A 369 12.52 5.02 -18.51
CA PHE A 369 13.16 5.68 -17.37
C PHE A 369 13.76 7.00 -17.82
N LEU A 370 13.32 8.09 -17.18
CA LEU A 370 13.84 9.44 -17.36
C LEU A 370 14.48 9.91 -16.04
N PRO A 371 15.73 10.43 -16.05
CA PRO A 371 16.45 10.78 -14.83
C PRO A 371 15.73 11.78 -13.91
N MET A 372 14.90 12.67 -14.48
CA MET A 372 14.19 13.71 -13.72
C MET A 372 12.77 13.28 -13.27
N VAL A 373 12.19 12.30 -13.94
CA VAL A 373 10.77 11.89 -13.73
C VAL A 373 10.69 10.51 -13.08
N GLY A 374 11.71 9.67 -13.27
CA GLY A 374 11.73 8.29 -12.83
C GLY A 374 11.21 7.30 -13.87
N LEU A 375 10.75 6.16 -13.42
CA LEU A 375 10.19 5.12 -14.28
C LEU A 375 8.74 5.44 -14.62
N MET A 376 8.43 5.42 -15.91
CA MET A 376 7.08 5.52 -16.44
C MET A 376 6.80 4.33 -17.33
N GLY A 377 5.55 3.93 -17.42
CA GLY A 377 5.17 2.83 -18.30
C GLY A 377 3.70 2.83 -18.64
N ILE A 378 3.42 2.09 -19.72
CA ILE A 378 2.07 1.79 -20.19
C ILE A 378 2.01 0.32 -20.51
N ASP A 379 1.00 -0.37 -19.98
CA ASP A 379 0.71 -1.76 -20.31
C ASP A 379 -0.68 -1.87 -20.89
N TRP A 380 -0.83 -2.70 -21.91
CA TRP A 380 -2.10 -3.24 -22.30
C TRP A 380 -2.17 -4.70 -21.89
N ALA A 381 -3.22 -5.07 -21.18
CA ALA A 381 -3.40 -6.42 -20.65
C ALA A 381 -4.82 -6.91 -20.87
N TYR A 382 -4.95 -8.21 -21.10
CA TYR A 382 -6.23 -8.89 -21.23
C TYR A 382 -6.41 -9.90 -20.09
N GLY A 383 -7.48 -9.72 -19.27
CA GLY A 383 -7.88 -10.64 -18.23
C GLY A 383 -8.80 -11.72 -18.77
N PHE A 384 -8.46 -12.99 -18.56
CA PHE A 384 -9.19 -14.14 -19.12
C PHE A 384 -10.33 -14.61 -18.25
N ASP A 385 -10.23 -14.38 -16.94
CA ASP A 385 -11.16 -14.94 -15.95
C ASP A 385 -12.23 -13.91 -15.55
N LYS A 386 -13.38 -14.42 -15.08
CA LYS A 386 -14.45 -13.58 -14.55
C LYS A 386 -14.08 -13.03 -13.16
N VAL A 387 -14.39 -11.78 -12.95
CA VAL A 387 -14.25 -11.09 -11.67
C VAL A 387 -15.56 -10.41 -11.29
N TYR A 388 -15.75 -10.13 -10.01
CA TYR A 388 -16.92 -9.42 -9.52
C TYR A 388 -16.67 -7.93 -9.52
N THR A 389 -17.54 -7.17 -10.19
CA THR A 389 -17.52 -5.70 -10.23
C THR A 389 -18.83 -5.15 -9.67
N SER A 390 -18.95 -3.84 -9.55
CA SER A 390 -20.19 -3.16 -9.12
C SER A 390 -21.42 -3.49 -9.99
N GLY A 391 -21.20 -3.97 -11.22
CA GLY A 391 -22.25 -4.42 -12.15
C GLY A 391 -22.48 -5.93 -12.15
N GLY A 392 -21.84 -6.70 -11.26
CA GLY A 392 -21.93 -8.17 -11.20
C GLY A 392 -20.68 -8.88 -11.76
N TRP A 393 -20.84 -10.15 -12.14
CA TRP A 393 -19.76 -10.96 -12.69
C TRP A 393 -19.45 -10.58 -14.15
N THR A 394 -18.29 -10.01 -14.39
CA THR A 394 -17.79 -9.65 -15.74
C THR A 394 -16.46 -10.34 -16.03
N LYS A 395 -16.12 -10.54 -17.32
CA LYS A 395 -14.76 -10.91 -17.72
C LYS A 395 -13.84 -9.71 -17.50
N GLY A 396 -12.56 -9.95 -17.16
CA GLY A 396 -11.56 -8.90 -17.04
C GLY A 396 -11.49 -8.05 -18.31
N GLY A 397 -11.27 -8.67 -19.48
CA GLY A 397 -11.21 -7.94 -20.75
C GLY A 397 -9.89 -7.20 -20.97
N GLY A 398 -9.84 -6.37 -22.03
CA GLY A 398 -8.66 -5.59 -22.40
C GLY A 398 -8.63 -4.26 -21.65
N GLN A 399 -7.54 -3.97 -20.97
CA GLN A 399 -7.36 -2.76 -20.17
C GLN A 399 -5.97 -2.15 -20.35
N PHE A 400 -5.91 -0.83 -20.21
CA PHE A 400 -4.65 -0.09 -20.15
C PHE A 400 -4.31 0.23 -18.70
N HIS A 401 -3.04 0.02 -18.34
CA HIS A 401 -2.49 0.32 -17.03
C HIS A 401 -1.33 1.29 -17.15
N PHE A 402 -1.35 2.34 -16.34
CA PHE A 402 -0.29 3.33 -16.28
C PHE A 402 0.62 3.06 -15.08
N ILE A 403 1.92 3.31 -15.26
CA ILE A 403 2.93 3.13 -14.22
C ILE A 403 3.68 4.44 -14.05
N LEU A 404 3.80 4.87 -12.81
CA LEU A 404 4.51 6.08 -12.42
C LEU A 404 5.37 5.79 -11.18
N GLY A 405 6.70 5.86 -11.33
CA GLY A 405 7.62 5.74 -10.21
C GLY A 405 7.77 4.35 -9.58
N GLN A 406 6.89 3.41 -9.90
CA GLN A 406 6.93 2.03 -9.41
C GLN A 406 6.80 1.04 -10.57
N GLU A 407 7.45 -0.11 -10.44
CA GLU A 407 7.25 -1.25 -11.31
C GLU A 407 6.22 -2.19 -10.68
N PHE A 408 5.34 -2.75 -11.52
CA PHE A 408 4.37 -3.77 -11.07
C PHE A 408 5.03 -4.91 -10.33
#